data_e737c9ec3d2d11675ef618ce716b040b
#
_entry.id   e737c9ec3d2d11675ef618ce716b040b
#
_cell.length_a   1.000
_cell.length_b   1.000
_cell.length_c   1.000
_cell.angle_alpha   90.00
_cell.angle_beta   90.00
_cell.angle_gamma   90.00
#
_symmetry.space_group_name_H-M   'P 1'
#
loop_
_entity.id
_entity.type
_entity.pdbx_description
1 polymer ?
#
loop_
_entity_poly.entity_id
_entity_poly.type
_entity_poly.pdbx_seq_one_letter_code
_entity_poly.pdbx_strand_id
1 'polypeptide(L)'
;MPTAASVNRSQVHTEIQSPIESIMARLVWFVFGAIEILIAIRFALMLFGANAEAGFVRLVYGISGVFMAPFVAIFGTDQISGATIEWSALVAIAVYALVAWGIVALIGAVSPRSHARTVERIETDEDVIAE
;
A
#
# COMPACT_ATOMS: atom_id res chain seq x y z
N MET A 1 32.76 -21.11 -20.11
CA MET A 1 32.59 -19.66 -20.15
C MET A 1 32.26 -19.15 -18.78
N PRO A 2 33.23 -18.60 -18.05
CA PRO A 2 32.98 -18.15 -16.66
C PRO A 2 31.98 -16.99 -16.52
N THR A 3 31.86 -16.16 -17.53
CA THR A 3 30.93 -15.01 -17.52
C THR A 3 29.45 -15.40 -17.51
N ALA A 4 29.08 -16.44 -18.27
CA ALA A 4 27.68 -16.88 -18.30
C ALA A 4 27.22 -17.50 -16.98
N ALA A 5 28.12 -18.26 -16.32
CA ALA A 5 27.83 -18.89 -15.02
C ALA A 5 27.68 -17.82 -13.90
N SER A 6 28.50 -16.78 -13.91
CA SER A 6 28.40 -15.71 -12.90
C SER A 6 27.16 -14.85 -13.05
N VAL A 7 26.71 -14.57 -14.27
CA VAL A 7 25.47 -13.85 -14.55
C VAL A 7 24.26 -14.65 -14.06
N ASN A 8 24.22 -15.95 -14.30
CA ASN A 8 23.14 -16.82 -13.84
C ASN A 8 23.06 -16.88 -12.31
N ARG A 9 24.19 -16.93 -11.63
CA ARG A 9 24.23 -16.91 -10.15
C ARG A 9 23.66 -15.62 -9.59
N SER A 10 24.00 -14.50 -10.19
CA SER A 10 23.48 -13.20 -9.78
C SER A 10 21.96 -13.11 -9.93
N GLN A 11 21.43 -13.62 -11.02
CA GLN A 11 19.99 -13.66 -11.27
C GLN A 11 19.25 -14.56 -10.28
N VAL A 12 19.79 -15.74 -9.99
CA VAL A 12 19.20 -16.67 -9.03
C VAL A 12 19.16 -16.07 -7.62
N HIS A 13 20.22 -15.39 -7.18
CA HIS A 13 20.24 -14.71 -5.89
C HIS A 13 19.22 -13.58 -5.81
N THR A 14 19.02 -12.82 -6.89
CA THR A 14 18.02 -11.77 -6.94
C THR A 14 16.60 -12.32 -6.82
N GLU A 15 16.29 -13.45 -7.45
CA GLU A 15 14.99 -14.10 -7.35
C GLU A 15 14.70 -14.67 -5.96
N ILE A 16 15.69 -15.23 -5.29
CA ILE A 16 15.53 -15.85 -3.95
C ILE A 16 15.33 -14.78 -2.87
N GLN A 17 15.90 -13.60 -3.00
CA GLN A 17 15.87 -12.57 -1.97
C GLN A 17 14.57 -11.75 -1.91
N SER A 18 13.76 -11.72 -2.99
CA SER A 18 12.62 -10.83 -3.06
C SER A 18 11.22 -11.41 -2.81
N PRO A 19 10.96 -12.74 -2.76
CA PRO A 19 9.57 -13.23 -2.77
C PRO A 19 8.77 -12.88 -1.51
N ILE A 20 9.37 -12.94 -0.33
CA ILE A 20 8.66 -12.68 0.93
C ILE A 20 8.35 -11.19 1.08
N GLU A 21 9.31 -10.31 0.80
CA GLU A 21 9.12 -8.86 0.84
C GLU A 21 8.07 -8.40 -0.17
N SER A 22 8.11 -8.92 -1.39
CA SER A 22 7.14 -8.57 -2.42
C SER A 22 5.74 -9.07 -2.09
N ILE A 23 5.60 -10.23 -1.47
CA ILE A 23 4.30 -10.77 -1.03
C ILE A 23 3.72 -9.90 0.08
N MET A 24 4.52 -9.52 1.08
CA MET A 24 4.07 -8.66 2.17
C MET A 24 3.69 -7.27 1.67
N ALA A 25 4.50 -6.68 0.79
CA ALA A 25 4.19 -5.39 0.19
C ALA A 25 2.92 -5.43 -0.64
N ARG A 26 2.72 -6.47 -1.44
CA ARG A 26 1.49 -6.66 -2.22
C ARG A 26 0.27 -6.81 -1.33
N LEU A 27 0.40 -7.54 -0.23
CA LEU A 27 -0.69 -7.72 0.71
C LEU A 27 -1.10 -6.40 1.35
N VAL A 28 -0.13 -5.60 1.77
CA VAL A 28 -0.37 -4.27 2.35
C VAL A 28 -1.08 -3.37 1.32
N TRP A 29 -0.55 -3.29 0.10
CA TRP A 29 -1.17 -2.48 -0.96
C TRP A 29 -2.57 -2.96 -1.32
N PHE A 30 -2.80 -4.28 -1.32
CA PHE A 30 -4.12 -4.85 -1.59
C PHE A 30 -5.13 -4.46 -0.50
N VAL A 31 -4.76 -4.65 0.77
CA VAL A 31 -5.66 -4.38 1.91
C VAL A 31 -5.98 -2.88 1.98
N PHE A 32 -4.95 -2.02 1.96
CA PHE A 32 -5.16 -0.58 2.04
C PHE A 32 -5.84 -0.03 0.79
N GLY A 33 -5.51 -0.55 -0.39
CA GLY A 33 -6.18 -0.20 -1.62
C GLY A 33 -7.67 -0.54 -1.61
N ALA A 34 -8.04 -1.68 -1.06
CA ALA A 34 -9.44 -2.07 -0.89
C ALA A 34 -10.18 -1.11 0.06
N ILE A 35 -9.53 -0.72 1.16
CA ILE A 35 -10.10 0.26 2.10
C ILE A 35 -10.29 1.62 1.40
N GLU A 36 -9.29 2.07 0.66
CA GLU A 36 -9.36 3.36 -0.06
C GLU A 36 -10.45 3.37 -1.12
N ILE A 37 -10.57 2.30 -1.89
CA ILE A 37 -11.65 2.15 -2.90
C ILE A 37 -13.01 2.19 -2.21
N LEU A 38 -13.14 1.51 -1.09
CA LEU A 38 -14.40 1.48 -0.34
C LEU A 38 -14.77 2.88 0.17
N ILE A 39 -13.80 3.63 0.69
CA ILE A 39 -14.00 5.01 1.13
C ILE A 39 -14.33 5.92 -0.06
N ALA A 40 -13.68 5.72 -1.20
CA ALA A 40 -13.97 6.48 -2.41
C ALA A 40 -15.38 6.24 -2.93
N ILE A 41 -15.85 5.00 -2.92
CA ILE A 41 -17.22 4.64 -3.28
C ILE A 41 -18.20 5.30 -2.30
N ARG A 42 -17.93 5.23 -1.01
CA ARG A 42 -18.72 5.92 0.01
C ARG A 42 -18.82 7.41 -0.28
N PHE A 43 -17.71 8.06 -0.53
CA PHE A 43 -17.66 9.49 -0.85
C PHE A 43 -18.53 9.81 -2.08
N ALA A 44 -18.39 9.03 -3.14
CA ALA A 44 -19.18 9.21 -4.36
C ALA A 44 -20.68 9.02 -4.12
N LEU A 45 -21.06 7.99 -3.36
CA LEU A 45 -22.48 7.74 -3.04
C LEU A 45 -23.08 8.88 -2.23
N MET A 46 -22.34 9.41 -1.27
CA MET A 46 -22.80 10.56 -0.48
C MET A 46 -22.89 11.84 -1.32
N LEU A 47 -21.89 12.06 -2.17
CA LEU A 47 -21.87 13.23 -3.05
C LEU A 47 -23.04 13.24 -4.05
N PHE A 48 -23.38 12.07 -4.58
CA PHE A 48 -24.52 11.93 -5.49
C PHE A 48 -25.89 11.79 -4.78
N GLY A 49 -25.90 11.85 -3.46
CA GLY A 49 -27.14 11.75 -2.70
C GLY A 49 -27.79 10.37 -2.75
N ALA A 50 -27.00 9.31 -2.78
CA ALA A 50 -27.51 7.95 -2.86
C ALA A 50 -28.42 7.61 -1.67
N ASN A 51 -29.42 6.77 -1.91
CA ASN A 51 -30.37 6.34 -0.88
C ASN A 51 -29.68 5.44 0.15
N ALA A 52 -29.51 5.94 1.37
CA ALA A 52 -28.87 5.23 2.47
C ALA A 52 -29.62 3.93 2.88
N GLU A 53 -30.89 3.82 2.52
CA GLU A 53 -31.70 2.63 2.81
C GLU A 53 -31.51 1.51 1.80
N ALA A 54 -30.92 1.78 0.61
CA ALA A 54 -30.61 0.75 -0.35
C ALA A 54 -29.58 -0.24 0.22
N GLY A 55 -29.80 -1.53 0.00
CA GLY A 55 -28.98 -2.60 0.60
C GLY A 55 -27.49 -2.46 0.30
N PHE A 56 -27.12 -2.16 -0.94
CA PHE A 56 -25.73 -1.97 -1.35
C PHE A 56 -25.11 -0.74 -0.64
N VAL A 57 -25.84 0.37 -0.63
CA VAL A 57 -25.37 1.63 0.01
C VAL A 57 -25.18 1.43 1.50
N ARG A 58 -26.13 0.75 2.16
CA ARG A 58 -26.06 0.43 3.58
C ARG A 58 -24.83 -0.43 3.88
N LEU A 59 -24.52 -1.41 3.04
CA LEU A 59 -23.35 -2.26 3.17
C LEU A 59 -22.05 -1.45 3.08
N VAL A 60 -21.94 -0.59 2.05
CA VAL A 60 -20.78 0.27 1.85
C VAL A 60 -20.59 1.22 3.05
N TYR A 61 -21.67 1.85 3.51
CA TYR A 61 -21.61 2.78 4.62
C TYR A 61 -21.26 2.09 5.93
N GLY A 62 -21.79 0.88 6.15
CA GLY A 62 -21.50 0.10 7.35
C GLY A 62 -20.04 -0.32 7.44
N ILE A 63 -19.50 -0.91 6.39
CA ILE A 63 -18.11 -1.38 6.38
C ILE A 63 -17.15 -0.19 6.40
N SER A 64 -17.35 0.79 5.53
CA SER A 64 -16.47 1.97 5.46
C SER A 64 -16.55 2.83 6.71
N GLY A 65 -17.68 2.83 7.40
CA GLY A 65 -17.87 3.59 8.62
C GLY A 65 -16.86 3.26 9.72
N VAL A 66 -16.45 2.01 9.82
CA VAL A 66 -15.44 1.58 10.79
C VAL A 66 -14.11 2.31 10.54
N PHE A 67 -13.71 2.42 9.28
CA PHE A 67 -12.46 3.09 8.89
C PHE A 67 -12.57 4.61 8.92
N MET A 68 -13.80 5.11 8.76
CA MET A 68 -14.07 6.55 8.74
C MET A 68 -14.28 7.16 10.14
N ALA A 69 -14.61 6.35 11.13
CA ALA A 69 -14.99 6.82 12.46
C ALA A 69 -14.03 7.88 13.06
N PRO A 70 -12.71 7.67 13.09
CA PRO A 70 -11.80 8.66 13.66
C PRO A 70 -11.74 9.96 12.85
N PHE A 71 -11.93 9.88 11.54
CA PHE A 71 -11.86 11.06 10.65
C PHE A 71 -13.13 11.89 10.72
N VAL A 72 -14.29 11.25 10.75
CA VAL A 72 -15.58 11.93 10.89
C VAL A 72 -15.65 12.68 12.23
N ALA A 73 -15.12 12.09 13.28
CA ALA A 73 -15.08 12.73 14.60
C ALA A 73 -14.26 14.03 14.59
N ILE A 74 -13.23 14.11 13.74
CA ILE A 74 -12.35 15.28 13.67
C ILE A 74 -12.87 16.33 12.68
N PHE A 75 -13.27 15.90 11.49
CA PHE A 75 -13.56 16.81 10.37
C PHE A 75 -15.06 17.02 10.09
N GLY A 76 -15.91 16.10 10.54
CA GLY A 76 -17.35 16.19 10.31
C GLY A 76 -17.77 15.95 8.86
N THR A 77 -19.00 16.30 8.57
CA THR A 77 -19.60 16.19 7.23
C THR A 77 -20.42 17.43 6.91
N ASP A 78 -20.43 17.88 5.67
CA ASP A 78 -21.22 19.01 5.19
C ASP A 78 -22.32 18.56 4.23
N GLN A 79 -23.54 19.04 4.44
CA GLN A 79 -24.66 18.75 3.54
C GLN A 79 -25.01 19.99 2.70
N ILE A 80 -25.05 19.81 1.38
CA ILE A 80 -25.39 20.87 0.44
C ILE A 80 -26.45 20.34 -0.53
N SER A 81 -27.68 20.86 -0.45
CA SER A 81 -28.78 20.58 -1.38
C SER A 81 -29.01 19.08 -1.65
N GLY A 82 -29.08 18.25 -0.58
CA GLY A 82 -29.31 16.82 -0.68
C GLY A 82 -28.07 15.97 -0.94
N ALA A 83 -26.94 16.59 -1.26
CA ALA A 83 -25.65 15.92 -1.35
C ALA A 83 -24.86 16.10 -0.05
N THR A 84 -24.13 15.07 0.35
CA THR A 84 -23.25 15.14 1.53
C THR A 84 -21.81 15.17 1.05
N ILE A 85 -21.08 16.23 1.39
CA ILE A 85 -19.65 16.32 1.15
C ILE A 85 -18.91 15.88 2.41
N GLU A 86 -18.29 14.74 2.33
CA GLU A 86 -17.54 14.18 3.45
C GLU A 86 -16.06 14.47 3.29
N TRP A 87 -15.63 15.65 3.72
CA TRP A 87 -14.21 16.05 3.65
C TRP A 87 -13.29 15.09 4.39
N SER A 88 -13.81 14.49 5.45
CA SER A 88 -13.11 13.45 6.20
C SER A 88 -12.72 12.25 5.35
N ALA A 89 -13.49 11.92 4.30
CA ALA A 89 -13.16 10.83 3.39
C ALA A 89 -11.90 11.11 2.58
N LEU A 90 -11.74 12.35 2.10
CA LEU A 90 -10.54 12.74 1.35
C LEU A 90 -9.30 12.69 2.24
N VAL A 91 -9.41 13.18 3.47
CA VAL A 91 -8.32 13.12 4.45
C VAL A 91 -8.01 11.66 4.81
N ALA A 92 -9.02 10.83 5.00
CA ALA A 92 -8.85 9.41 5.31
C ALA A 92 -8.09 8.68 4.18
N ILE A 93 -8.45 8.91 2.93
CA ILE A 93 -7.76 8.33 1.78
C ILE A 93 -6.28 8.73 1.80
N ALA A 94 -5.98 10.01 2.01
CA ALA A 94 -4.60 10.49 2.07
C ALA A 94 -3.82 9.86 3.23
N VAL A 95 -4.43 9.77 4.42
CA VAL A 95 -3.79 9.17 5.60
C VAL A 95 -3.55 7.68 5.41
N TYR A 96 -4.55 6.94 4.92
CA TYR A 96 -4.38 5.50 4.67
C TYR A 96 -3.32 5.23 3.61
N ALA A 97 -3.23 6.04 2.56
CA ALA A 97 -2.16 5.94 1.57
C ALA A 97 -0.78 6.16 2.19
N LEU A 98 -0.64 7.18 3.05
CA LEU A 98 0.60 7.45 3.77
C LEU A 98 0.96 6.32 4.73
N VAL A 99 0.00 5.76 5.43
CA VAL A 99 0.22 4.63 6.35
C VAL A 99 0.67 3.40 5.55
N ALA A 100 0.01 3.08 4.45
CA ALA A 100 0.40 1.97 3.58
C ALA A 100 1.83 2.14 3.06
N TRP A 101 2.14 3.33 2.55
CA TRP A 101 3.49 3.65 2.09
C TRP A 101 4.53 3.53 3.21
N GLY A 102 4.22 4.04 4.39
CA GLY A 102 5.10 3.97 5.55
C GLY A 102 5.37 2.53 6.01
N ILE A 103 4.33 1.67 5.99
CA ILE A 103 4.48 0.25 6.33
C ILE A 103 5.38 -0.46 5.31
N VAL A 104 5.15 -0.23 4.03
CA VAL A 104 5.97 -0.83 2.96
C VAL A 104 7.42 -0.34 3.05
N ALA A 105 7.62 0.96 3.30
CA ALA A 105 8.94 1.53 3.49
C ALA A 105 9.64 0.94 4.72
N LEU A 106 8.91 0.73 5.81
CA LEU A 106 9.44 0.11 7.02
C LEU A 106 9.84 -1.35 6.79
N ILE A 107 9.02 -2.10 6.07
CA ILE A 107 9.34 -3.49 5.72
C ILE A 107 10.65 -3.54 4.92
N GLY A 108 10.83 -2.65 3.96
CA GLY A 108 12.05 -2.56 3.18
C GLY A 108 13.27 -2.13 3.99
N ALA A 109 13.08 -1.20 4.94
CA ALA A 109 14.15 -0.70 5.80
C ALA A 109 14.62 -1.72 6.85
N VAL A 110 13.70 -2.52 7.37
CA VAL A 110 13.99 -3.53 8.40
C VAL A 110 14.59 -4.81 7.80
N SER A 111 14.46 -4.99 6.49
CA SER A 111 14.96 -6.18 5.82
C SER A 111 16.49 -6.20 5.81
N PRO A 112 17.15 -7.23 6.42
CA PRO A 112 18.62 -7.31 6.47
C PRO A 112 19.27 -7.62 5.11
N ARG A 113 18.48 -7.92 4.10
CA ARG A 113 18.97 -8.38 2.79
C ARG A 113 19.55 -7.27 1.92
N SER A 114 19.19 -6.01 2.14
CA SER A 114 19.74 -4.88 1.40
C SER A 114 21.23 -4.67 1.67
N HIS A 115 21.67 -4.91 2.90
CA HIS A 115 23.10 -4.85 3.27
C HIS A 115 23.90 -6.03 2.70
N ALA A 116 23.34 -7.24 2.70
CA ALA A 116 23.97 -8.42 2.11
C ALA A 116 24.20 -8.25 0.59
N ARG A 117 23.31 -7.62 -0.10
CA ARG A 117 23.44 -7.32 -1.53
C ARG A 117 24.64 -6.43 -1.84
N THR A 118 24.86 -5.40 -1.03
CA THR A 118 25.97 -4.46 -1.21
C THR A 118 27.30 -5.15 -0.98
N VAL A 119 27.40 -5.99 0.06
CA VAL A 119 28.62 -6.76 0.38
C VAL A 119 28.95 -7.76 -0.74
N GLU A 120 27.98 -8.49 -1.26
CA GLU A 120 28.20 -9.42 -2.36
C GLU A 120 28.72 -8.76 -3.64
N ARG A 121 28.22 -7.57 -3.97
CA ARG A 121 28.72 -6.79 -5.10
C ARG A 121 30.20 -6.41 -4.93
N ILE A 122 30.59 -5.98 -3.75
CA ILE A 122 31.97 -5.60 -3.45
C ILE A 122 32.91 -6.81 -3.58
N GLU A 123 32.52 -7.97 -3.07
CA GLU A 123 33.28 -9.21 -3.16
C GLU A 123 33.46 -9.65 -4.61
N THR A 124 32.41 -9.57 -5.44
CA THR A 124 32.47 -9.92 -6.85
C THR A 124 33.42 -8.99 -7.62
N ASP A 125 33.39 -7.70 -7.35
CA ASP A 125 34.29 -6.73 -7.97
C ASP A 125 35.73 -6.95 -7.56
N GLU A 126 36.00 -7.31 -6.31
CA GLU A 126 37.34 -7.64 -5.82
C GLU A 126 37.89 -8.92 -6.50
N ASP A 127 37.06 -9.94 -6.66
CA ASP A 127 37.46 -11.18 -7.34
C ASP A 127 37.80 -10.94 -8.81
N VAL A 128 37.10 -10.07 -9.51
CA VAL A 128 37.38 -9.69 -10.88
C VAL A 128 38.69 -8.91 -11.00
N ILE A 129 38.97 -8.04 -10.04
CA ILE A 129 40.21 -7.25 -10.00
C ILE A 129 41.42 -8.15 -9.64
N ALA A 130 41.23 -9.15 -8.79
CA ALA A 130 42.28 -10.07 -8.36
C ALA A 130 42.77 -11.03 -9.48
N GLU A 131 41.97 -11.25 -10.48
CA GLU A 131 42.35 -12.00 -11.68
C GLU A 131 43.04 -11.13 -12.73
#